data_d90ed637ff51731d84c46f125ce38990
#
_entry.id   d90ed637ff51731d84c46f125ce38990
#
_cell.length_a   1.000
_cell.length_b   1.000
_cell.length_c   1.000
_cell.angle_alpha   90.00
_cell.angle_beta   90.00
_cell.angle_gamma   90.00
#
_symmetry.space_group_name_H-M   'P 1'
#
loop_
_entity.id
_entity.type
_entity.pdbx_description
1 polymer ?
#
loop_
_entity_poly.entity_id
_entity_poly.type
_entity_poly.pdbx_seq_one_letter_code
_entity_poly.pdbx_strand_id
1 'polypeptide(L)'
;MLGSQEPIWVVDGIIQEDPLPFDTKTFDSAGEINSDNFDYIRNFVGSSIAWLNPNDIESITVLKDASATAIYGVRAANGVIVIKTKRGKSGAASISYSTRLNVSEQVTYDKLELMNSKERVEVSREIFQRGLTASWTNNNIGYAGALNQYLKKEITKDEFEQRVAKLETTNTDWFDILFRTPFSHSHSLSISGGSEDVRYYASLSYNSTKGTAIGNDTESYGANVGLDMNLGKKLRASFTLSGSQATTDGFYIVNPYSYATTINRSIAAYEDNGELTYYLKDGTPGPKLFNFINERDQTGTSNKNMSINTNLNLNYDFTESLRFQMLGSVNIASVIGESWATERTEYIAQIRGYDYGTRKPIDADYKNSQLPVGGEYNQDENKTISWNWRNSLSYDVVFNGVHTLTAMLGIELSSTKNTGFSTTSYGYLRDRGKSFATVPAVRINPYGGTTYENELIKNLLVKLRIEKRIKWAAI
;
A
#
# COMPACT_ATOMS: atom_id res chain seq x y z
N MET A 1 3.85 26.08 -10.97
CA MET A 1 3.18 25.07 -10.13
C MET A 1 1.91 24.68 -10.85
N LEU A 2 1.88 23.57 -11.50
CA LEU A 2 0.66 22.97 -12.03
C LEU A 2 -0.08 22.41 -10.81
N GLY A 3 -1.24 22.98 -10.47
CA GLY A 3 -2.10 22.46 -9.42
C GLY A 3 -2.57 21.04 -9.75
N SER A 4 -2.88 20.26 -8.74
CA SER A 4 -3.56 18.95 -8.88
C SER A 4 -4.74 19.11 -9.86
N GLN A 5 -4.82 18.26 -10.88
CA GLN A 5 -5.95 18.24 -11.83
C GLN A 5 -7.14 17.46 -11.29
N GLU A 6 -7.08 16.99 -10.06
CA GLU A 6 -8.11 16.17 -9.44
C GLU A 6 -9.22 17.04 -8.81
N PRO A 7 -10.49 16.59 -8.85
CA PRO A 7 -11.56 17.24 -8.14
C PRO A 7 -11.35 17.10 -6.63
N ILE A 8 -11.83 18.08 -5.86
CA ILE A 8 -11.82 17.98 -4.40
C ILE A 8 -12.97 17.11 -3.89
N TRP A 9 -12.69 16.35 -2.85
CA TRP A 9 -13.66 15.55 -2.14
C TRP A 9 -14.18 16.32 -0.92
N VAL A 10 -15.50 16.33 -0.74
CA VAL A 10 -16.18 16.95 0.40
C VAL A 10 -17.07 15.90 1.05
N VAL A 11 -16.84 15.60 2.31
CA VAL A 11 -17.66 14.67 3.08
C VAL A 11 -18.38 15.45 4.18
N ASP A 12 -19.72 15.44 4.16
CA ASP A 12 -20.57 16.16 5.09
C ASP A 12 -20.22 17.66 5.25
N GLY A 13 -19.82 18.31 4.13
CA GLY A 13 -19.46 19.73 4.09
C GLY A 13 -18.02 20.06 4.40
N ILE A 14 -17.19 19.06 4.73
CA ILE A 14 -15.76 19.20 5.03
C ILE A 14 -14.92 18.76 3.85
N ILE A 15 -14.01 19.62 3.40
CA ILE A 15 -13.02 19.28 2.38
C ILE A 15 -12.09 18.23 2.95
N GLN A 16 -11.97 17.11 2.25
CA GLN A 16 -10.99 16.09 2.57
C GLN A 16 -9.67 16.50 1.93
N GLU A 17 -8.63 16.56 2.74
CA GLU A 17 -7.29 16.76 2.21
C GLU A 17 -6.67 15.39 1.96
N ASP A 18 -5.88 15.27 0.88
CA ASP A 18 -5.13 14.04 0.67
C ASP A 18 -4.25 13.77 1.90
N PRO A 19 -4.31 12.58 2.46
CA PRO A 19 -3.64 12.30 3.72
C PRO A 19 -2.13 12.50 3.66
N LEU A 20 -1.55 12.56 2.46
CA LEU A 20 -0.11 12.72 2.30
C LEU A 20 0.23 13.43 0.98
N PRO A 21 0.98 14.55 1.01
CA PRO A 21 1.82 14.93 -0.11
C PRO A 21 3.02 13.96 -0.11
N PHE A 22 2.91 12.86 -0.85
CA PHE A 22 4.10 12.05 -1.11
C PHE A 22 5.09 12.88 -1.90
N ASP A 23 6.33 12.92 -1.41
CA ASP A 23 7.44 13.30 -2.24
C ASP A 23 7.57 12.23 -3.33
N THR A 24 7.36 12.61 -4.58
CA THR A 24 7.54 11.73 -5.75
C THR A 24 8.89 11.01 -5.73
N LYS A 25 9.87 11.53 -4.98
CA LYS A 25 11.16 10.88 -4.76
C LYS A 25 11.09 9.54 -4.00
N THR A 26 10.02 9.29 -3.25
CA THR A 26 9.80 7.96 -2.66
C THR A 26 9.39 6.96 -3.74
N PHE A 27 8.79 7.43 -4.84
CA PHE A 27 8.50 6.65 -6.03
C PHE A 27 9.69 6.52 -6.97
N ASP A 28 10.61 7.52 -6.98
CA ASP A 28 11.85 7.46 -7.77
C ASP A 28 12.77 6.32 -7.29
N SER A 29 12.70 5.94 -6.02
CA SER A 29 13.41 4.78 -5.50
C SER A 29 12.71 3.44 -5.78
N ALA A 30 11.43 3.45 -6.13
CA ALA A 30 10.64 2.27 -6.49
C ALA A 30 10.65 1.99 -8.01
N GLY A 31 11.34 2.80 -8.81
CA GLY A 31 11.36 2.70 -10.27
C GLY A 31 10.12 3.32 -10.92
N GLU A 32 10.05 3.28 -12.26
CA GLU A 32 8.90 3.76 -13.02
C GLU A 32 7.62 3.03 -12.60
N ILE A 33 6.49 3.78 -12.63
CA ILE A 33 5.16 3.18 -12.44
C ILE A 33 4.96 2.15 -13.55
N ASN A 34 4.89 0.90 -13.16
CA ASN A 34 4.68 -0.24 -14.07
C ASN A 34 3.52 -1.09 -13.58
N SER A 35 3.15 -2.12 -14.36
CA SER A 35 2.08 -3.04 -13.99
C SER A 35 2.27 -3.70 -12.61
N ASP A 36 3.52 -3.83 -12.17
CA ASP A 36 3.88 -4.58 -10.97
C ASP A 36 3.68 -3.77 -9.69
N ASN A 37 3.84 -2.44 -9.76
CA ASN A 37 3.63 -1.54 -8.64
C ASN A 37 2.34 -0.70 -8.76
N PHE A 38 1.60 -0.80 -9.88
CA PHE A 38 0.40 -0.01 -10.14
C PHE A 38 -0.71 -0.25 -9.10
N ASP A 39 -0.97 -1.49 -8.73
CA ASP A 39 -1.97 -1.81 -7.70
C ASP A 39 -1.54 -1.36 -6.31
N TYR A 40 -0.24 -1.42 -6.01
CA TYR A 40 0.33 -0.85 -4.79
C TYR A 40 0.13 0.68 -4.78
N ILE A 41 0.46 1.35 -5.87
CA ILE A 41 0.30 2.79 -6.02
C ILE A 41 -1.18 3.17 -6.01
N ARG A 42 -2.06 2.44 -6.70
CA ARG A 42 -3.51 2.68 -6.71
C ARG A 42 -4.13 2.52 -5.33
N ASN A 43 -3.74 1.51 -4.57
CA ASN A 43 -4.24 1.29 -3.20
C ASN A 43 -3.64 2.29 -2.22
N PHE A 44 -2.46 2.81 -2.51
CA PHE A 44 -1.74 3.76 -1.69
C PHE A 44 -2.19 5.22 -1.98
N VAL A 45 -2.40 5.59 -3.22
CA VAL A 45 -3.08 6.83 -3.67
C VAL A 45 -4.59 6.73 -3.42
N GLY A 46 -4.99 5.70 -2.67
CA GLY A 46 -6.36 5.54 -2.21
C GLY A 46 -6.90 6.88 -1.74
N SER A 47 -7.86 7.39 -2.48
CA SER A 47 -8.50 8.68 -2.34
C SER A 47 -8.57 9.14 -0.88
N SER A 48 -8.54 10.43 -0.69
CA SER A 48 -8.80 11.12 0.59
C SER A 48 -10.06 10.64 1.35
N ILE A 49 -10.82 9.72 0.75
CA ILE A 49 -12.04 9.09 1.28
C ILE A 49 -11.90 7.58 1.51
N ALA A 50 -10.71 6.99 1.41
CA ALA A 50 -10.51 5.53 1.60
C ALA A 50 -10.93 5.02 2.98
N TRP A 51 -11.01 5.91 3.96
CA TRP A 51 -11.51 5.65 5.31
C TRP A 51 -13.04 5.44 5.37
N LEU A 52 -13.78 5.91 4.36
CA LEU A 52 -15.24 5.90 4.36
C LEU A 52 -15.78 4.55 3.87
N ASN A 53 -16.59 3.91 4.69
CA ASN A 53 -17.29 2.69 4.26
C ASN A 53 -18.35 3.05 3.21
N PRO A 54 -18.33 2.47 2.00
CA PRO A 54 -19.33 2.71 0.97
C PRO A 54 -20.78 2.47 1.44
N ASN A 55 -21.00 1.54 2.39
CA ASN A 55 -22.32 1.28 2.94
C ASN A 55 -22.85 2.42 3.83
N ASP A 56 -22.00 3.35 4.28
CA ASP A 56 -22.40 4.54 5.05
C ASP A 56 -22.71 5.75 4.16
N ILE A 57 -22.54 5.63 2.85
CA ILE A 57 -22.86 6.71 1.90
C ILE A 57 -24.37 6.74 1.66
N GLU A 58 -24.97 7.92 1.81
CA GLU A 58 -26.35 8.21 1.43
C GLU A 58 -26.45 8.70 -0.02
N SER A 59 -25.58 9.66 -0.40
CA SER A 59 -25.55 10.20 -1.75
C SER A 59 -24.19 10.74 -2.15
N ILE A 60 -23.92 10.72 -3.46
CA ILE A 60 -22.75 11.31 -4.09
C ILE A 60 -23.25 12.32 -5.12
N THR A 61 -22.78 13.57 -5.04
CA THR A 61 -23.15 14.65 -5.96
C THR A 61 -21.88 15.25 -6.55
N VAL A 62 -21.83 15.41 -7.87
CA VAL A 62 -20.71 16.05 -8.57
C VAL A 62 -21.10 17.46 -8.97
N LEU A 63 -20.40 18.46 -8.40
CA LEU A 63 -20.57 19.87 -8.71
C LEU A 63 -19.54 20.28 -9.77
N LYS A 64 -20.02 20.71 -10.93
CA LYS A 64 -19.18 21.12 -12.08
C LYS A 64 -19.32 22.62 -12.37
N ASP A 65 -20.39 23.24 -11.90
CA ASP A 65 -20.70 24.65 -12.18
C ASP A 65 -19.97 25.59 -11.22
N ALA A 66 -19.45 26.69 -11.74
CA ALA A 66 -18.70 27.68 -10.97
C ALA A 66 -19.51 28.25 -9.80
N SER A 67 -20.82 28.45 -9.95
CA SER A 67 -21.70 28.92 -8.88
C SER A 67 -21.84 27.93 -7.73
N ALA A 68 -21.92 26.62 -8.04
CA ALA A 68 -22.02 25.55 -7.05
C ALA A 68 -20.68 25.28 -6.33
N THR A 69 -19.58 25.58 -6.99
CA THR A 69 -18.22 25.36 -6.45
C THR A 69 -17.65 26.57 -5.73
N ALA A 70 -18.28 27.75 -5.85
CA ALA A 70 -17.79 29.02 -5.30
C ALA A 70 -17.54 28.98 -3.77
N ILE A 71 -18.35 28.25 -3.02
CA ILE A 71 -18.20 28.10 -1.56
C ILE A 71 -16.94 27.34 -1.16
N TYR A 72 -16.29 26.62 -2.09
CA TYR A 72 -15.05 25.86 -1.86
C TYR A 72 -13.80 26.60 -2.36
N GLY A 73 -14.00 27.83 -2.92
CA GLY A 73 -12.93 28.71 -3.37
C GLY A 73 -12.11 28.16 -4.53
N VAL A 74 -10.90 28.68 -4.69
CA VAL A 74 -9.99 28.35 -5.81
C VAL A 74 -9.58 26.88 -5.91
N ARG A 75 -9.75 26.11 -4.84
CA ARG A 75 -9.48 24.68 -4.84
C ARG A 75 -10.48 23.89 -5.70
N ALA A 76 -11.67 24.42 -5.89
CA ALA A 76 -12.74 23.76 -6.62
C ALA A 76 -12.68 23.96 -8.14
N ALA A 77 -11.57 24.50 -8.67
CA ALA A 77 -11.40 24.79 -10.10
C ALA A 77 -11.60 23.55 -10.99
N ASN A 78 -11.29 22.35 -10.48
CA ASN A 78 -11.45 21.08 -11.21
C ASN A 78 -12.75 20.33 -10.85
N GLY A 79 -13.69 20.98 -10.16
CA GLY A 79 -14.95 20.41 -9.69
C GLY A 79 -14.89 19.91 -8.24
N VAL A 80 -16.04 19.55 -7.72
CA VAL A 80 -16.22 19.08 -6.34
C VAL A 80 -17.07 17.83 -6.32
N ILE A 81 -16.63 16.80 -5.63
CA ILE A 81 -17.41 15.60 -5.37
C ILE A 81 -17.89 15.66 -3.91
N VAL A 82 -19.19 15.87 -3.73
CA VAL A 82 -19.82 15.96 -2.42
C VAL A 82 -20.41 14.62 -2.03
N ILE A 83 -19.98 14.08 -0.90
CA ILE A 83 -20.52 12.87 -0.29
C ILE A 83 -21.32 13.27 0.94
N LYS A 84 -22.54 12.75 1.04
CA LYS A 84 -23.34 12.78 2.26
C LYS A 84 -23.37 11.41 2.88
N THR A 85 -23.10 11.33 4.19
CA THR A 85 -23.19 10.09 4.94
C THR A 85 -24.60 9.85 5.44
N LYS A 86 -24.95 8.57 5.66
CA LYS A 86 -26.24 8.17 6.22
C LYS A 86 -26.45 8.78 7.60
N ARG A 87 -27.66 9.25 7.84
CA ARG A 87 -28.09 9.86 9.09
C ARG A 87 -29.19 9.05 9.76
N GLY A 88 -29.39 9.28 11.05
CA GLY A 88 -30.49 8.71 11.80
C GLY A 88 -31.85 9.17 11.24
N LYS A 89 -32.84 8.30 11.32
CA LYS A 89 -34.23 8.59 10.98
C LYS A 89 -35.06 8.54 12.25
N SER A 90 -36.07 9.41 12.35
CA SER A 90 -37.06 9.32 13.45
C SER A 90 -37.85 8.01 13.36
N GLY A 91 -38.09 7.39 14.50
CA GLY A 91 -38.83 6.13 14.61
C GLY A 91 -38.08 5.09 15.42
N ALA A 92 -38.63 3.87 15.44
CA ALA A 92 -38.04 2.74 16.13
C ALA A 92 -36.64 2.39 15.56
N ALA A 93 -35.80 1.82 16.40
CA ALA A 93 -34.47 1.37 15.98
C ALA A 93 -34.56 0.37 14.83
N SER A 94 -33.87 0.63 13.74
CA SER A 94 -33.74 -0.26 12.58
C SER A 94 -32.31 -0.77 12.50
N ILE A 95 -32.16 -2.09 12.46
CA ILE A 95 -30.86 -2.75 12.31
C ILE A 95 -30.76 -3.28 10.88
N SER A 96 -29.63 -3.03 10.24
CA SER A 96 -29.32 -3.54 8.89
C SER A 96 -27.98 -4.26 8.91
N TYR A 97 -27.95 -5.47 8.36
CA TYR A 97 -26.73 -6.22 8.13
C TYR A 97 -26.59 -6.49 6.63
N SER A 98 -25.40 -6.25 6.12
CA SER A 98 -25.05 -6.47 4.72
C SER A 98 -23.76 -7.27 4.64
N THR A 99 -23.73 -8.24 3.76
CA THR A 99 -22.51 -9.01 3.44
C THR A 99 -22.32 -9.07 1.94
N ARG A 100 -21.06 -9.04 1.52
CA ARG A 100 -20.65 -9.26 0.13
C ARG A 100 -19.55 -10.32 0.13
N LEU A 101 -19.71 -11.29 -0.74
CA LEU A 101 -18.75 -12.36 -0.97
C LEU A 101 -18.23 -12.21 -2.40
N ASN A 102 -16.94 -12.34 -2.59
CA ASN A 102 -16.30 -12.25 -3.90
C ASN A 102 -15.28 -13.37 -4.07
N VAL A 103 -15.37 -14.05 -5.21
CA VAL A 103 -14.41 -15.06 -5.65
C VAL A 103 -13.86 -14.60 -6.99
N SER A 104 -12.55 -14.55 -7.12
CA SER A 104 -11.88 -14.22 -8.39
C SER A 104 -11.15 -15.45 -8.89
N GLU A 105 -11.00 -15.56 -10.19
CA GLU A 105 -10.24 -16.67 -10.77
C GLU A 105 -8.74 -16.50 -10.53
N GLN A 106 -8.07 -17.63 -10.32
CA GLN A 106 -6.62 -17.72 -10.31
C GLN A 106 -6.05 -17.44 -11.72
N VAL A 107 -4.88 -16.82 -11.77
CA VAL A 107 -4.10 -16.72 -13.01
C VAL A 107 -3.46 -18.08 -13.30
N THR A 108 -3.54 -18.51 -14.54
CA THR A 108 -2.99 -19.80 -15.00
C THR A 108 -2.20 -19.62 -16.29
N TYR A 109 -1.29 -20.54 -16.60
CA TYR A 109 -0.54 -20.51 -17.86
C TYR A 109 -1.42 -20.67 -19.11
N ASP A 110 -2.58 -21.32 -19.00
CA ASP A 110 -3.48 -21.53 -20.13
C ASP A 110 -4.05 -20.20 -20.70
N LYS A 111 -4.03 -19.13 -19.89
CA LYS A 111 -4.50 -17.81 -20.30
C LYS A 111 -3.37 -16.94 -20.89
N LEU A 112 -2.15 -17.48 -20.95
CA LEU A 112 -0.95 -16.75 -21.37
C LEU A 112 -0.20 -17.54 -22.43
N GLU A 113 0.23 -16.86 -23.50
CA GLU A 113 1.05 -17.47 -24.55
C GLU A 113 2.53 -17.51 -24.13
N LEU A 114 2.86 -18.37 -23.17
CA LEU A 114 4.20 -18.54 -22.64
C LEU A 114 4.75 -19.93 -22.95
N MET A 115 6.05 -20.00 -23.28
CA MET A 115 6.73 -21.24 -23.59
C MET A 115 6.66 -22.24 -22.42
N ASN A 116 6.35 -23.49 -22.71
CA ASN A 116 6.57 -24.59 -21.79
C ASN A 116 8.06 -25.01 -21.76
N SER A 117 8.41 -25.94 -20.89
CA SER A 117 9.80 -26.35 -20.70
C SER A 117 10.44 -26.96 -21.92
N LYS A 118 9.69 -27.77 -22.69
CA LYS A 118 10.20 -28.39 -23.91
C LYS A 118 10.50 -27.34 -24.98
N GLU A 119 9.57 -26.43 -25.24
CA GLU A 119 9.74 -25.31 -26.17
C GLU A 119 10.91 -24.42 -25.74
N ARG A 120 11.07 -24.16 -24.46
CA ARG A 120 12.20 -23.39 -23.93
C ARG A 120 13.54 -24.06 -24.15
N VAL A 121 13.63 -25.39 -23.98
CA VAL A 121 14.84 -26.19 -24.25
C VAL A 121 15.14 -26.19 -25.75
N GLU A 122 14.13 -26.36 -26.61
CA GLU A 122 14.28 -26.32 -28.08
C GLU A 122 14.83 -24.97 -28.54
N VAL A 123 14.25 -23.86 -28.08
CA VAL A 123 14.73 -22.49 -28.37
C VAL A 123 16.17 -22.31 -27.87
N SER A 124 16.48 -22.75 -26.66
CA SER A 124 17.84 -22.65 -26.12
C SER A 124 18.86 -23.45 -26.95
N ARG A 125 18.48 -24.64 -27.45
CA ARG A 125 19.29 -25.47 -28.33
C ARG A 125 19.55 -24.77 -29.66
N GLU A 126 18.49 -24.18 -30.26
CA GLU A 126 18.58 -23.46 -31.53
C GLU A 126 19.47 -22.21 -31.40
N ILE A 127 19.31 -21.41 -30.34
CA ILE A 127 20.16 -20.25 -30.04
C ILE A 127 21.63 -20.67 -30.02
N PHE A 128 21.96 -21.78 -29.32
CA PHE A 128 23.31 -22.26 -29.27
C PHE A 128 23.82 -22.70 -30.64
N GLN A 129 23.03 -23.50 -31.38
CA GLN A 129 23.41 -23.98 -32.70
C GLN A 129 23.67 -22.88 -33.73
N ARG A 130 22.95 -21.77 -33.61
CA ARG A 130 23.10 -20.59 -34.45
C ARG A 130 24.23 -19.66 -33.99
N GLY A 131 24.88 -19.93 -32.88
CA GLY A 131 25.96 -19.09 -32.34
C GLY A 131 25.48 -17.70 -31.88
N LEU A 132 24.18 -17.56 -31.52
CA LEU A 132 23.57 -16.30 -31.12
C LEU A 132 23.84 -15.91 -29.68
N THR A 133 24.71 -16.61 -28.97
CA THR A 133 24.95 -16.39 -27.55
C THR A 133 26.10 -15.44 -27.29
N ALA A 134 25.84 -14.40 -26.53
CA ALA A 134 26.85 -13.41 -26.15
C ALA A 134 27.59 -13.74 -24.83
N SER A 135 26.96 -14.40 -23.87
CA SER A 135 27.62 -14.75 -22.59
C SER A 135 26.88 -15.86 -21.83
N TRP A 136 27.26 -17.10 -22.13
CA TRP A 136 26.73 -18.28 -21.42
C TRP A 136 27.55 -18.65 -20.18
N THR A 137 28.52 -17.85 -19.82
CA THR A 137 29.65 -18.25 -18.99
C THR A 137 29.31 -18.49 -17.52
N ASN A 138 28.13 -18.04 -17.05
CA ASN A 138 27.79 -18.14 -15.63
C ASN A 138 26.47 -18.86 -15.34
N ASN A 139 25.75 -19.36 -16.35
CA ASN A 139 24.46 -20.01 -16.17
C ASN A 139 24.67 -21.48 -15.78
N ASN A 140 24.35 -21.84 -14.54
CA ASN A 140 24.40 -23.22 -14.05
C ASN A 140 23.02 -23.92 -14.09
N ILE A 141 22.01 -23.29 -14.70
CA ILE A 141 20.64 -23.80 -14.74
C ILE A 141 20.14 -24.01 -16.18
N GLY A 142 19.11 -24.82 -16.32
CA GLY A 142 18.44 -25.09 -17.59
C GLY A 142 19.39 -25.75 -18.62
N TYR A 143 19.01 -25.67 -19.90
CA TYR A 143 19.78 -26.25 -21.01
C TYR A 143 21.19 -25.69 -21.09
N ALA A 144 21.34 -24.36 -20.92
CA ALA A 144 22.65 -23.72 -20.98
C ALA A 144 23.60 -24.22 -19.89
N GLY A 145 23.11 -24.42 -18.67
CA GLY A 145 23.89 -24.97 -17.55
C GLY A 145 24.35 -26.40 -17.83
N ALA A 146 23.43 -27.26 -18.28
CA ALA A 146 23.77 -28.63 -18.65
C ALA A 146 24.81 -28.69 -19.79
N LEU A 147 24.63 -27.87 -20.82
CA LEU A 147 25.54 -27.77 -21.94
C LEU A 147 26.93 -27.26 -21.52
N ASN A 148 26.99 -26.25 -20.66
CA ASN A 148 28.26 -25.70 -20.16
C ASN A 148 29.07 -26.76 -19.38
N GLN A 149 28.41 -27.55 -18.55
CA GLN A 149 29.04 -28.67 -17.82
C GLN A 149 29.56 -29.75 -18.77
N TYR A 150 28.79 -30.07 -19.82
CA TYR A 150 29.22 -31.02 -20.85
C TYR A 150 30.44 -30.50 -21.63
N LEU A 151 30.43 -29.26 -22.06
CA LEU A 151 31.53 -28.64 -22.81
C LEU A 151 32.82 -28.52 -21.94
N LYS A 152 32.68 -28.30 -20.65
CA LYS A 152 33.78 -28.33 -19.67
C LYS A 152 34.24 -29.74 -19.32
N LYS A 153 33.59 -30.79 -19.83
CA LYS A 153 33.86 -32.20 -19.51
C LYS A 153 33.63 -32.56 -18.03
N GLU A 154 32.75 -31.82 -17.36
CA GLU A 154 32.35 -32.09 -15.98
C GLU A 154 31.31 -33.22 -15.92
N ILE A 155 30.56 -33.44 -17.03
CA ILE A 155 29.60 -34.52 -17.20
C ILE A 155 29.84 -35.21 -18.56
N THR A 156 29.44 -36.49 -18.65
CA THR A 156 29.47 -37.28 -19.87
C THR A 156 28.33 -36.87 -20.83
N LYS A 157 28.39 -37.34 -22.07
CA LYS A 157 27.32 -37.13 -23.06
C LYS A 157 26.01 -37.75 -22.60
N ASP A 158 26.03 -38.94 -22.05
CA ASP A 158 24.84 -39.65 -21.60
C ASP A 158 24.17 -38.90 -20.40
N GLU A 159 24.97 -38.38 -19.48
CA GLU A 159 24.48 -37.53 -18.38
C GLU A 159 23.88 -36.21 -18.88
N PHE A 160 24.49 -35.59 -19.89
CA PHE A 160 23.97 -34.43 -20.53
C PHE A 160 22.59 -34.69 -21.16
N GLU A 161 22.46 -35.78 -21.95
CA GLU A 161 21.20 -36.16 -22.60
C GLU A 161 20.11 -36.47 -21.56
N GLN A 162 20.45 -37.19 -20.48
CA GLN A 162 19.52 -37.43 -19.36
C GLN A 162 19.06 -36.14 -18.68
N ARG A 163 19.96 -35.19 -18.44
CA ARG A 163 19.61 -33.88 -17.87
C ARG A 163 18.71 -33.08 -18.79
N VAL A 164 18.98 -33.06 -20.08
CA VAL A 164 18.13 -32.39 -21.06
C VAL A 164 16.73 -33.00 -21.10
N ALA A 165 16.65 -34.34 -21.12
CA ALA A 165 15.36 -35.04 -21.04
C ALA A 165 14.56 -34.71 -19.76
N LYS A 166 15.24 -34.62 -18.60
CA LYS A 166 14.62 -34.17 -17.35
C LYS A 166 14.12 -32.72 -17.47
N LEU A 167 14.91 -31.79 -18.06
CA LEU A 167 14.52 -30.41 -18.27
C LEU A 167 13.31 -30.27 -19.20
N GLU A 168 13.23 -31.08 -20.27
CA GLU A 168 12.09 -31.05 -21.20
C GLU A 168 10.79 -31.58 -20.57
N THR A 169 10.88 -32.45 -19.58
CA THR A 169 9.74 -33.06 -18.90
C THR A 169 9.33 -32.32 -17.61
N THR A 170 10.25 -31.62 -16.96
CA THR A 170 9.94 -30.78 -15.80
C THR A 170 9.23 -29.52 -16.26
N ASN A 171 7.95 -29.39 -15.95
CA ASN A 171 7.15 -28.24 -16.37
C ASN A 171 6.44 -27.62 -15.17
N THR A 172 7.22 -26.92 -14.35
CA THR A 172 6.75 -26.33 -13.09
C THR A 172 5.65 -25.31 -13.34
N ASP A 173 4.55 -25.46 -12.64
CA ASP A 173 3.44 -24.47 -12.64
C ASP A 173 3.65 -23.47 -11.51
N TRP A 174 4.34 -22.37 -11.83
CA TRP A 174 4.60 -21.32 -10.87
C TRP A 174 3.35 -20.51 -10.52
N PHE A 175 2.32 -20.48 -11.40
CA PHE A 175 1.06 -19.85 -11.04
C PHE A 175 0.31 -20.68 -9.99
N ASP A 176 0.34 -22.00 -10.07
CA ASP A 176 -0.27 -22.85 -9.05
C ASP A 176 0.43 -22.76 -7.69
N ILE A 177 1.77 -22.61 -7.70
CA ILE A 177 2.58 -22.47 -6.47
C ILE A 177 2.46 -21.09 -5.82
N LEU A 178 2.37 -20.03 -6.62
CA LEU A 178 2.48 -18.65 -6.11
C LEU A 178 1.14 -17.92 -6.03
N PHE A 179 0.09 -18.46 -6.65
CA PHE A 179 -1.21 -17.82 -6.73
C PHE A 179 -2.31 -18.75 -6.20
N ARG A 180 -3.46 -18.19 -5.99
CA ARG A 180 -4.65 -18.90 -5.49
C ARG A 180 -5.91 -18.30 -6.11
N THR A 181 -7.01 -19.04 -6.03
CA THR A 181 -8.36 -18.52 -6.20
C THR A 181 -8.74 -17.75 -4.93
N PRO A 182 -8.74 -16.40 -4.94
CA PRO A 182 -8.95 -15.65 -3.72
C PRO A 182 -10.43 -15.60 -3.35
N PHE A 183 -10.72 -15.78 -2.07
CA PHE A 183 -12.02 -15.54 -1.48
C PHE A 183 -11.98 -14.29 -0.60
N SER A 184 -12.71 -13.26 -0.99
CA SER A 184 -12.82 -11.99 -0.26
C SER A 184 -14.24 -11.81 0.27
N HIS A 185 -14.36 -11.21 1.44
CA HIS A 185 -15.66 -10.94 2.04
C HIS A 185 -15.69 -9.61 2.78
N SER A 186 -16.89 -9.02 2.82
CA SER A 186 -17.15 -7.82 3.60
C SER A 186 -18.44 -7.96 4.40
N HIS A 187 -18.45 -7.37 5.58
CA HIS A 187 -19.57 -7.34 6.50
C HIS A 187 -19.79 -5.92 6.97
N SER A 188 -21.04 -5.49 7.00
CA SER A 188 -21.43 -4.18 7.52
C SER A 188 -22.69 -4.33 8.35
N LEU A 189 -22.64 -3.88 9.59
CA LEU A 189 -23.76 -3.83 10.53
C LEU A 189 -24.04 -2.36 10.83
N SER A 190 -25.29 -1.93 10.70
CA SER A 190 -25.69 -0.58 11.08
C SER A 190 -26.99 -0.56 11.87
N ILE A 191 -27.12 0.44 12.73
CA ILE A 191 -28.31 0.73 13.50
C ILE A 191 -28.67 2.21 13.33
N SER A 192 -29.92 2.52 13.10
CA SER A 192 -30.45 3.89 13.03
C SER A 192 -31.80 3.99 13.71
N GLY A 193 -32.09 5.15 14.28
CA GLY A 193 -33.36 5.40 14.97
C GLY A 193 -33.37 6.75 15.65
N GLY A 194 -34.37 7.01 16.44
CA GLY A 194 -34.46 8.20 17.27
C GLY A 194 -35.86 8.84 17.33
N SER A 195 -35.93 10.01 17.93
CA SER A 195 -37.12 10.88 17.99
C SER A 195 -37.03 11.98 16.93
N GLU A 196 -37.99 12.89 16.94
CA GLU A 196 -37.95 14.12 16.13
C GLU A 196 -36.78 15.01 16.57
N ASP A 197 -36.47 15.01 17.87
CA ASP A 197 -35.44 15.87 18.44
C ASP A 197 -34.03 15.25 18.41
N VAL A 198 -33.91 13.92 18.52
CA VAL A 198 -32.60 13.24 18.53
C VAL A 198 -32.63 12.01 17.65
N ARG A 199 -31.78 11.99 16.64
CA ARG A 199 -31.62 10.87 15.71
C ARG A 199 -30.19 10.39 15.73
N TYR A 200 -30.02 9.09 15.65
CA TYR A 200 -28.72 8.46 15.66
C TYR A 200 -28.55 7.47 14.52
N TYR A 201 -27.32 7.35 14.06
CA TYR A 201 -26.82 6.34 13.15
C TYR A 201 -25.52 5.80 13.70
N ALA A 202 -25.33 4.48 13.72
CA ALA A 202 -24.05 3.88 14.01
C ALA A 202 -23.80 2.70 13.07
N SER A 203 -22.57 2.49 12.66
CA SER A 203 -22.16 1.36 11.83
C SER A 203 -20.82 0.79 12.24
N LEU A 204 -20.67 -0.52 11.96
CA LEU A 204 -19.40 -1.24 12.06
C LEU A 204 -19.19 -1.98 10.74
N SER A 205 -17.97 -2.02 10.26
CA SER A 205 -17.59 -2.74 9.04
C SER A 205 -16.31 -3.54 9.23
N TYR A 206 -16.26 -4.67 8.56
CA TYR A 206 -15.08 -5.52 8.41
C TYR A 206 -14.96 -5.97 6.96
N ASN A 207 -13.77 -5.84 6.39
CA ASN A 207 -13.48 -6.32 5.05
C ASN A 207 -12.19 -7.14 5.08
N SER A 208 -12.21 -8.30 4.43
CA SER A 208 -11.05 -9.12 4.17
C SER A 208 -10.94 -9.34 2.67
N THR A 209 -9.93 -8.74 2.06
CA THR A 209 -9.63 -8.87 0.65
C THR A 209 -8.39 -9.73 0.50
N LYS A 210 -8.53 -10.87 -0.17
CA LYS A 210 -7.42 -11.76 -0.48
C LYS A 210 -6.96 -11.49 -1.91
N GLY A 211 -5.65 -11.24 -2.09
CA GLY A 211 -5.05 -11.13 -3.41
C GLY A 211 -4.94 -12.49 -4.11
N THR A 212 -4.84 -12.47 -5.44
CA THR A 212 -4.55 -13.67 -6.23
C THR A 212 -3.16 -14.22 -5.92
N ALA A 213 -2.17 -13.36 -5.74
CA ALA A 213 -0.84 -13.79 -5.26
C ALA A 213 -0.90 -14.10 -3.76
N ILE A 214 -0.36 -15.25 -3.36
CA ILE A 214 -0.30 -15.69 -1.96
C ILE A 214 0.64 -14.77 -1.18
N GLY A 215 0.12 -14.11 -0.14
CA GLY A 215 0.87 -13.13 0.67
C GLY A 215 0.50 -11.67 0.39
N ASN A 216 -0.43 -11.41 -0.55
CA ASN A 216 -0.98 -10.07 -0.79
C ASN A 216 -2.42 -10.02 -0.25
N ASP A 217 -2.58 -9.56 0.97
CA ASP A 217 -3.84 -9.55 1.69
C ASP A 217 -4.11 -8.19 2.30
N THR A 218 -5.40 -7.79 2.34
CA THR A 218 -5.84 -6.58 3.02
C THR A 218 -6.97 -6.89 3.99
N GLU A 219 -6.83 -6.42 5.21
CA GLU A 219 -7.88 -6.45 6.23
C GLU A 219 -8.20 -5.03 6.68
N SER A 220 -9.48 -4.69 6.74
CA SER A 220 -9.90 -3.37 7.19
C SER A 220 -11.10 -3.43 8.12
N TYR A 221 -11.08 -2.52 9.08
CA TYR A 221 -12.11 -2.30 10.09
C TYR A 221 -12.56 -0.85 10.02
N GLY A 222 -13.86 -0.62 10.18
CA GLY A 222 -14.43 0.72 10.23
C GLY A 222 -15.53 0.83 11.26
N ALA A 223 -15.67 2.01 11.83
CA ALA A 223 -16.77 2.38 12.72
C ALA A 223 -17.21 3.81 12.43
N ASN A 224 -18.51 4.05 12.45
CA ASN A 224 -19.07 5.37 12.27
C ASN A 224 -20.22 5.59 13.27
N VAL A 225 -20.30 6.79 13.84
CA VAL A 225 -21.38 7.23 14.73
C VAL A 225 -21.80 8.64 14.31
N GLY A 226 -23.08 8.81 14.03
CA GLY A 226 -23.70 10.08 13.72
C GLY A 226 -24.85 10.40 14.68
N LEU A 227 -24.90 11.64 15.16
CA LEU A 227 -25.98 12.18 16.02
C LEU A 227 -26.48 13.48 15.41
N ASP A 228 -27.80 13.58 15.23
CA ASP A 228 -28.46 14.82 14.84
C ASP A 228 -29.44 15.20 15.95
N MET A 229 -29.35 16.45 16.42
CA MET A 229 -30.10 16.96 17.56
C MET A 229 -30.78 18.29 17.22
N ASN A 230 -32.07 18.39 17.50
CA ASN A 230 -32.83 19.64 17.51
C ASN A 230 -32.95 20.11 18.97
N LEU A 231 -32.16 21.11 19.33
CA LEU A 231 -32.10 21.66 20.68
C LEU A 231 -33.03 22.84 20.77
N GLY A 232 -34.34 22.56 20.89
CA GLY A 232 -35.43 23.52 20.80
C GLY A 232 -35.71 23.94 19.34
N LYS A 233 -36.36 25.12 19.16
CA LYS A 233 -36.81 25.53 17.83
C LYS A 233 -35.75 26.21 16.97
N LYS A 234 -34.61 26.62 17.56
CA LYS A 234 -33.64 27.49 16.90
C LYS A 234 -32.26 26.86 16.70
N LEU A 235 -31.89 25.88 17.52
CA LEU A 235 -30.57 25.30 17.49
C LEU A 235 -30.62 23.86 16.99
N ARG A 236 -29.88 23.58 15.92
CA ARG A 236 -29.66 22.24 15.38
C ARG A 236 -28.17 21.91 15.48
N ALA A 237 -27.88 20.75 16.00
CA ALA A 237 -26.52 20.25 16.13
C ALA A 237 -26.37 18.89 15.44
N SER A 238 -25.32 18.71 14.66
CA SER A 238 -24.96 17.41 14.09
C SER A 238 -23.52 17.08 14.49
N PHE A 239 -23.33 15.87 14.95
CA PHE A 239 -22.01 15.33 15.31
C PHE A 239 -21.76 14.05 14.53
N THR A 240 -20.54 13.87 14.02
CA THR A 240 -20.10 12.62 13.39
C THR A 240 -18.71 12.26 13.90
N LEU A 241 -18.53 11.00 14.26
CA LEU A 241 -17.23 10.39 14.57
C LEU A 241 -17.06 9.15 13.72
N SER A 242 -16.01 9.11 12.92
CA SER A 242 -15.67 7.94 12.10
C SER A 242 -14.23 7.52 12.37
N GLY A 243 -13.99 6.23 12.40
CA GLY A 243 -12.67 5.66 12.53
C GLY A 243 -12.49 4.48 11.59
N SER A 244 -11.30 4.34 11.02
CA SER A 244 -10.94 3.18 10.20
C SER A 244 -9.50 2.76 10.43
N GLN A 245 -9.25 1.47 10.24
CA GLN A 245 -7.93 0.90 10.16
C GLN A 245 -7.89 -0.12 9.03
N ALA A 246 -6.89 -0.05 8.17
CA ALA A 246 -6.60 -1.06 7.15
C ALA A 246 -5.15 -1.52 7.28
N THR A 247 -4.92 -2.82 7.14
CA THR A 247 -3.58 -3.41 7.06
C THR A 247 -3.48 -4.16 5.74
N THR A 248 -2.47 -3.84 4.95
CA THR A 248 -2.19 -4.49 3.66
C THR A 248 -0.81 -5.12 3.73
N ASP A 249 -0.75 -6.43 3.59
CA ASP A 249 0.49 -7.18 3.46
C ASP A 249 0.84 -7.37 1.99
N GLY A 250 2.13 -7.45 1.68
CA GLY A 250 2.62 -7.55 0.31
C GLY A 250 4.06 -8.06 0.23
N PHE A 251 4.65 -7.89 -0.94
CA PHE A 251 5.98 -8.40 -1.25
C PHE A 251 7.03 -7.31 -1.12
N TYR A 252 8.22 -7.70 -0.68
CA TYR A 252 9.42 -6.88 -0.68
C TYR A 252 10.49 -7.58 -1.50
N ILE A 253 11.13 -6.86 -2.43
CA ILE A 253 12.23 -7.34 -3.31
C ILE A 253 11.79 -8.33 -4.41
N VAL A 254 10.71 -9.09 -4.20
CA VAL A 254 10.23 -10.09 -5.15
C VAL A 254 8.83 -9.75 -5.68
N ASN A 255 8.57 -10.12 -6.94
CA ASN A 255 7.28 -10.00 -7.58
C ASN A 255 6.82 -11.36 -8.11
N PRO A 256 5.75 -11.97 -7.57
CA PRO A 256 5.31 -13.29 -7.98
C PRO A 256 4.88 -13.36 -9.45
N TYR A 257 4.19 -12.33 -9.96
CA TYR A 257 3.70 -12.31 -11.33
C TYR A 257 4.87 -12.22 -12.33
N SER A 258 5.78 -11.27 -12.10
CA SER A 258 6.96 -11.12 -12.93
C SER A 258 7.81 -12.41 -12.94
N TYR A 259 7.96 -13.03 -11.76
CA TYR A 259 8.68 -14.30 -11.68
C TYR A 259 7.99 -15.42 -12.45
N ALA A 260 6.70 -15.67 -12.23
CA ALA A 260 5.96 -16.73 -12.89
C ALA A 260 5.95 -16.61 -14.42
N THR A 261 5.94 -15.36 -14.93
CA THR A 261 5.91 -15.09 -16.38
C THR A 261 7.29 -15.17 -17.04
N THR A 262 8.38 -14.99 -16.29
CA THR A 262 9.73 -14.90 -16.88
C THR A 262 10.61 -16.11 -16.59
N ILE A 263 10.35 -16.83 -15.51
CA ILE A 263 11.17 -17.95 -15.09
C ILE A 263 11.10 -19.11 -16.07
N ASN A 264 12.21 -19.82 -16.20
CA ASN A 264 12.26 -21.07 -16.95
C ASN A 264 11.51 -22.17 -16.18
N ARG A 265 10.41 -22.67 -16.73
CA ARG A 265 9.55 -23.69 -16.13
C ARG A 265 10.23 -25.05 -15.97
N SER A 266 11.40 -25.28 -16.62
CA SER A 266 12.22 -26.49 -16.40
C SER A 266 12.96 -26.48 -15.06
N ILE A 267 12.90 -25.38 -14.30
CA ILE A 267 13.40 -25.32 -12.94
C ILE A 267 12.33 -25.85 -12.01
N ALA A 268 12.62 -26.95 -11.31
CA ALA A 268 11.74 -27.49 -10.29
C ALA A 268 11.64 -26.53 -9.09
N ALA A 269 10.48 -26.43 -8.47
CA ALA A 269 10.32 -25.64 -7.24
C ALA A 269 10.91 -26.37 -6.02
N TYR A 270 10.85 -27.71 -6.06
CA TYR A 270 11.28 -28.60 -4.99
C TYR A 270 12.16 -29.72 -5.55
N GLU A 271 13.12 -30.16 -4.74
CA GLU A 271 13.88 -31.36 -4.98
C GLU A 271 13.02 -32.63 -4.75
N ASP A 272 13.52 -33.79 -5.19
CA ASP A 272 12.81 -35.07 -5.03
C ASP A 272 12.56 -35.44 -3.54
N ASN A 273 13.31 -34.86 -2.61
CA ASN A 273 13.14 -35.00 -1.16
C ASN A 273 12.18 -33.99 -0.52
N GLY A 274 11.58 -33.09 -1.32
CA GLY A 274 10.66 -32.04 -0.89
C GLY A 274 11.32 -30.75 -0.37
N GLU A 275 12.66 -30.66 -0.41
CA GLU A 275 13.36 -29.41 -0.10
C GLU A 275 13.26 -28.42 -1.27
N LEU A 276 13.43 -27.12 -0.98
CA LEU A 276 13.42 -26.09 -2.00
C LEU A 276 14.61 -26.21 -2.95
N THR A 277 14.36 -26.13 -4.25
CA THR A 277 15.42 -26.11 -5.26
C THR A 277 16.07 -24.73 -5.31
N TYR A 278 17.34 -24.64 -4.96
CA TYR A 278 18.13 -23.41 -5.06
C TYR A 278 18.97 -23.40 -6.32
N TYR A 279 19.09 -22.24 -6.95
CA TYR A 279 19.94 -22.02 -8.11
C TYR A 279 20.69 -20.70 -8.01
N LEU A 280 21.76 -20.56 -8.79
CA LEU A 280 22.55 -19.32 -8.86
C LEU A 280 21.84 -18.33 -9.78
N LYS A 281 21.46 -17.17 -9.22
CA LYS A 281 20.79 -16.12 -9.98
C LYS A 281 21.80 -15.34 -10.81
N ASP A 282 21.48 -15.15 -12.11
CA ASP A 282 22.33 -14.40 -13.03
C ASP A 282 22.38 -12.90 -12.73
N GLY A 283 23.47 -12.26 -13.14
CA GLY A 283 23.64 -10.80 -13.14
C GLY A 283 24.11 -10.21 -11.82
N THR A 284 24.36 -11.00 -10.80
CA THR A 284 24.87 -10.50 -9.50
C THR A 284 26.37 -10.72 -9.36
N PRO A 285 27.14 -9.78 -8.77
CA PRO A 285 28.56 -9.98 -8.49
C PRO A 285 28.74 -11.08 -7.44
N GLY A 286 29.27 -12.22 -7.86
CA GLY A 286 29.43 -13.39 -7.01
C GLY A 286 28.09 -14.15 -6.84
N PRO A 287 28.02 -15.38 -7.35
CA PRO A 287 26.79 -16.15 -7.37
C PRO A 287 26.27 -16.42 -5.95
N LYS A 288 25.01 -16.13 -5.72
CA LYS A 288 24.27 -16.43 -4.50
C LYS A 288 23.11 -17.36 -4.81
N LEU A 289 22.81 -18.22 -3.86
CA LEU A 289 21.70 -19.15 -3.97
C LEU A 289 20.37 -18.44 -3.86
N PHE A 290 19.52 -18.64 -4.85
CA PHE A 290 18.18 -18.05 -4.93
C PHE A 290 17.12 -19.15 -5.03
N ASN A 291 16.02 -18.96 -4.30
CA ASN A 291 14.76 -19.65 -4.50
C ASN A 291 13.63 -18.66 -4.25
N PHE A 292 12.68 -18.55 -5.19
CA PHE A 292 11.62 -17.55 -5.09
C PHE A 292 10.70 -17.76 -3.88
N ILE A 293 10.39 -19.02 -3.55
CA ILE A 293 9.53 -19.36 -2.40
C ILE A 293 10.22 -18.92 -1.10
N ASN A 294 11.52 -19.19 -0.98
CA ASN A 294 12.33 -18.71 0.15
C ASN A 294 12.29 -17.16 0.24
N GLU A 295 12.56 -16.47 -0.88
CA GLU A 295 12.54 -15.00 -0.88
C GLU A 295 11.17 -14.45 -0.49
N ARG A 296 10.07 -15.01 -1.04
CA ARG A 296 8.69 -14.64 -0.66
C ARG A 296 8.44 -14.81 0.83
N ASP A 297 8.85 -15.93 1.41
CA ASP A 297 8.55 -16.29 2.80
C ASP A 297 9.46 -15.57 3.80
N GLN A 298 10.64 -15.14 3.35
CA GLN A 298 11.66 -14.46 4.15
C GLN A 298 11.70 -12.95 3.98
N THR A 299 10.88 -12.39 3.09
CA THR A 299 10.68 -10.95 2.91
C THR A 299 9.21 -10.59 3.08
N GLY A 300 8.91 -9.32 3.14
CA GLY A 300 7.52 -8.85 3.13
C GLY A 300 7.40 -7.36 3.35
N THR A 301 6.20 -6.85 3.06
CA THR A 301 5.76 -5.51 3.44
C THR A 301 4.49 -5.61 4.26
N SER A 302 4.28 -4.64 5.15
CA SER A 302 3.01 -4.46 5.84
C SER A 302 2.72 -2.97 5.95
N ASN A 303 1.61 -2.52 5.38
CA ASN A 303 1.18 -1.13 5.42
C ASN A 303 -0.07 -0.99 6.27
N LYS A 304 0.00 -0.23 7.36
CA LYS A 304 -1.10 0.03 8.27
C LYS A 304 -1.55 1.47 8.13
N ASN A 305 -2.78 1.65 7.67
CA ASN A 305 -3.45 2.94 7.53
C ASN A 305 -4.48 3.08 8.66
N MET A 306 -4.44 4.19 9.37
CA MET A 306 -5.42 4.53 10.41
C MET A 306 -5.95 5.93 10.17
N SER A 307 -7.25 6.13 10.37
CA SER A 307 -7.86 7.45 10.29
C SER A 307 -8.96 7.61 11.34
N ILE A 308 -9.05 8.81 11.90
CA ILE A 308 -10.13 9.24 12.80
C ILE A 308 -10.61 10.59 12.30
N ASN A 309 -11.91 10.71 12.03
CA ASN A 309 -12.54 11.91 11.55
C ASN A 309 -13.67 12.31 12.52
N THR A 310 -13.65 13.55 12.97
CA THR A 310 -14.68 14.11 13.86
C THR A 310 -15.22 15.39 13.25
N ASN A 311 -16.53 15.48 13.12
CA ASN A 311 -17.20 16.66 12.58
C ASN A 311 -18.30 17.13 13.52
N LEU A 312 -18.37 18.43 13.73
CA LEU A 312 -19.43 19.12 14.49
C LEU A 312 -20.02 20.23 13.62
N ASN A 313 -21.32 20.20 13.43
CA ASN A 313 -22.04 21.24 12.72
C ASN A 313 -23.15 21.80 13.64
N LEU A 314 -23.13 23.11 13.87
CA LEU A 314 -24.12 23.83 14.66
C LEU A 314 -24.79 24.84 13.75
N ASN A 315 -26.14 24.84 13.72
CA ASN A 315 -26.96 25.81 13.01
C ASN A 315 -27.86 26.50 14.02
N TYR A 316 -27.79 27.83 14.08
CA TYR A 316 -28.64 28.63 14.95
C TYR A 316 -29.42 29.64 14.14
N ASP A 317 -30.74 29.53 14.17
CA ASP A 317 -31.67 30.44 13.50
C ASP A 317 -32.02 31.61 14.46
N PHE A 318 -31.36 32.78 14.30
CA PHE A 318 -31.67 33.99 15.07
C PHE A 318 -33.09 34.46 14.79
N THR A 319 -33.42 34.51 13.48
CA THR A 319 -34.73 34.81 12.92
C THR A 319 -35.00 33.87 11.75
N GLU A 320 -36.17 33.96 11.13
CA GLU A 320 -36.47 33.21 9.91
C GLU A 320 -35.53 33.56 8.74
N SER A 321 -35.02 34.81 8.73
CA SER A 321 -34.13 35.31 7.68
C SER A 321 -32.64 35.27 8.04
N LEU A 322 -32.26 35.17 9.31
CA LEU A 322 -30.90 35.27 9.75
C LEU A 322 -30.44 33.98 10.44
N ARG A 323 -29.49 33.29 9.83
CA ARG A 323 -28.91 32.00 10.29
C ARG A 323 -27.42 32.11 10.50
N PHE A 324 -26.95 31.57 11.61
CA PHE A 324 -25.55 31.32 11.89
C PHE A 324 -25.26 29.83 11.76
N GLN A 325 -24.14 29.50 11.10
CA GLN A 325 -23.63 28.14 11.01
C GLN A 325 -22.19 28.11 11.48
N MET A 326 -21.85 27.15 12.36
CA MET A 326 -20.50 26.78 12.72
C MET A 326 -20.22 25.36 12.26
N LEU A 327 -19.12 25.15 11.56
CA LEU A 327 -18.62 23.85 11.13
C LEU A 327 -17.22 23.67 11.69
N GLY A 328 -17.01 22.65 12.50
CA GLY A 328 -15.70 22.27 13.04
C GLY A 328 -15.36 20.84 12.67
N SER A 329 -14.13 20.59 12.28
CA SER A 329 -13.63 19.22 12.05
C SER A 329 -12.21 19.02 12.54
N VAL A 330 -11.94 17.78 12.94
CA VAL A 330 -10.59 17.28 13.23
C VAL A 330 -10.42 15.96 12.51
N ASN A 331 -9.33 15.84 11.75
CA ASN A 331 -8.92 14.62 11.09
C ASN A 331 -7.52 14.24 11.58
N ILE A 332 -7.35 12.97 11.95
CA ILE A 332 -6.08 12.37 12.32
C ILE A 332 -5.88 11.16 11.43
N ALA A 333 -4.85 11.17 10.60
CA ALA A 333 -4.46 10.05 9.76
C ALA A 333 -3.03 9.62 10.08
N SER A 334 -2.77 8.33 10.08
CA SER A 334 -1.45 7.76 10.26
C SER A 334 -1.27 6.60 9.28
N VAL A 335 -0.12 6.58 8.60
CA VAL A 335 0.32 5.49 7.73
C VAL A 335 1.64 4.99 8.26
N ILE A 336 1.69 3.70 8.56
CA ILE A 336 2.92 3.01 8.99
C ILE A 336 3.20 1.95 7.93
N GLY A 337 4.30 2.11 7.19
CA GLY A 337 4.84 1.15 6.25
C GLY A 337 6.02 0.42 6.88
N GLU A 338 6.00 -0.90 6.78
CA GLU A 338 7.11 -1.75 7.19
C GLU A 338 7.52 -2.60 6.00
N SER A 339 8.83 -2.80 5.80
CA SER A 339 9.36 -3.80 4.88
C SER A 339 10.59 -4.46 5.49
N TRP A 340 10.76 -5.74 5.19
CA TRP A 340 11.85 -6.51 5.77
C TRP A 340 12.39 -7.58 4.82
N ALA A 341 13.66 -7.89 4.99
CA ALA A 341 14.31 -9.06 4.45
C ALA A 341 15.13 -9.75 5.56
N THR A 342 14.91 -11.05 5.76
CA THR A 342 15.66 -11.79 6.78
C THR A 342 17.05 -12.18 6.28
N GLU A 343 17.91 -12.61 7.19
CA GLU A 343 19.28 -13.04 6.88
C GLU A 343 19.38 -14.27 5.94
N ARG A 344 18.23 -14.94 5.66
CA ARG A 344 18.19 -16.14 4.81
C ARG A 344 17.91 -15.86 3.34
N THR A 345 17.77 -14.59 2.97
CA THR A 345 17.46 -14.19 1.59
C THR A 345 18.71 -14.05 0.74
N GLU A 346 18.54 -14.23 -0.56
CA GLU A 346 19.59 -13.92 -1.55
C GLU A 346 19.96 -12.45 -1.49
N TYR A 347 18.97 -11.56 -1.32
CA TYR A 347 19.19 -10.13 -1.17
C TYR A 347 20.16 -9.80 -0.04
N ILE A 348 19.97 -10.36 1.15
CA ILE A 348 20.89 -10.16 2.27
C ILE A 348 22.22 -10.89 2.03
N ALA A 349 22.21 -12.03 1.35
CA ALA A 349 23.46 -12.72 0.97
C ALA A 349 24.34 -11.87 0.04
N GLN A 350 23.73 -11.04 -0.85
CA GLN A 350 24.48 -10.07 -1.66
C GLN A 350 25.18 -9.02 -0.78
N ILE A 351 24.46 -8.43 0.18
CA ILE A 351 25.02 -7.45 1.14
C ILE A 351 26.09 -8.11 2.02
N ARG A 352 25.83 -9.32 2.47
CA ARG A 352 26.71 -10.10 3.34
C ARG A 352 27.99 -10.55 2.63
N GLY A 353 27.93 -10.84 1.34
CA GLY A 353 29.01 -11.35 0.53
C GLY A 353 29.07 -12.89 0.42
N TYR A 354 28.25 -13.64 1.18
CA TYR A 354 28.18 -15.10 1.18
C TYR A 354 26.77 -15.61 1.55
N ASP A 355 26.45 -16.86 1.18
CA ASP A 355 25.17 -17.49 1.48
C ASP A 355 25.00 -17.78 2.98
N TYR A 356 23.75 -17.76 3.45
CA TYR A 356 23.43 -18.02 4.86
C TYR A 356 23.96 -19.35 5.34
N GLY A 357 24.59 -19.36 6.51
CA GLY A 357 25.10 -20.57 7.15
C GLY A 357 26.41 -21.11 6.57
N THR A 358 27.00 -20.52 5.49
CA THR A 358 28.20 -21.01 4.84
C THR A 358 29.50 -20.50 5.47
N ARG A 359 29.47 -19.54 6.37
CA ARG A 359 30.64 -18.95 7.05
C ARG A 359 30.42 -18.91 8.56
N LYS A 360 31.53 -19.07 9.29
CA LYS A 360 31.57 -19.03 10.77
C LYS A 360 32.22 -17.73 11.23
N PRO A 361 31.99 -17.30 12.49
CA PRO A 361 32.57 -16.05 13.04
C PRO A 361 34.10 -15.97 12.99
N ILE A 362 34.77 -17.11 12.86
CA ILE A 362 36.25 -17.16 12.74
C ILE A 362 36.73 -16.83 11.33
N ASP A 363 35.91 -17.05 10.30
CA ASP A 363 36.25 -16.89 8.90
C ASP A 363 36.51 -15.42 8.53
N ALA A 364 37.42 -15.17 7.61
CA ALA A 364 37.74 -13.83 7.14
C ALA A 364 36.57 -13.17 6.46
N ASP A 365 35.80 -13.90 5.63
CA ASP A 365 34.64 -13.40 4.94
C ASP A 365 33.58 -12.91 5.94
N TYR A 366 33.34 -13.65 7.04
CA TYR A 366 32.42 -13.26 8.10
C TYR A 366 32.87 -11.97 8.79
N LYS A 367 34.17 -11.86 9.13
CA LYS A 367 34.73 -10.67 9.81
C LYS A 367 34.73 -9.43 8.93
N ASN A 368 34.86 -9.60 7.62
CA ASN A 368 34.91 -8.52 6.64
C ASN A 368 33.50 -8.20 6.06
N SER A 369 32.48 -8.98 6.42
CA SER A 369 31.13 -8.80 5.93
C SER A 369 30.52 -7.49 6.44
N GLN A 370 29.78 -6.83 5.56
CA GLN A 370 29.01 -5.63 5.93
C GLN A 370 27.82 -5.95 6.85
N LEU A 371 27.22 -7.14 6.71
CA LEU A 371 26.08 -7.58 7.48
C LEU A 371 26.21 -9.06 7.84
N PRO A 372 27.11 -9.42 8.77
CA PRO A 372 27.39 -10.83 9.08
C PRO A 372 26.22 -11.54 9.76
N VAL A 373 25.33 -10.82 10.46
CA VAL A 373 24.19 -11.36 11.23
C VAL A 373 22.94 -10.51 10.98
N GLY A 374 21.81 -11.20 10.85
CA GLY A 374 20.50 -10.59 10.70
C GLY A 374 20.25 -10.03 9.30
N GLY A 375 19.08 -9.49 9.12
CA GLY A 375 18.58 -8.92 7.87
C GLY A 375 18.45 -7.41 7.90
N GLU A 376 17.55 -6.90 7.05
CA GLU A 376 17.16 -5.50 6.91
C GLU A 376 15.72 -5.32 7.33
N TYR A 377 15.42 -4.20 7.96
CA TYR A 377 14.08 -3.77 8.32
C TYR A 377 13.93 -2.28 8.10
N ASN A 378 12.94 -1.91 7.30
CA ASN A 378 12.60 -0.52 7.02
C ASN A 378 11.26 -0.18 7.66
N GLN A 379 11.15 1.01 8.21
CA GLN A 379 9.91 1.55 8.75
C GLN A 379 9.76 2.99 8.30
N ASP A 380 8.60 3.27 7.69
CA ASP A 380 8.16 4.61 7.33
C ASP A 380 6.88 4.92 8.09
N GLU A 381 6.86 6.03 8.82
CA GLU A 381 5.66 6.51 9.50
C GLU A 381 5.36 7.92 9.04
N ASN A 382 4.11 8.15 8.65
CA ASN A 382 3.58 9.47 8.31
C ASN A 382 2.30 9.71 9.10
N LYS A 383 2.26 10.83 9.80
CA LYS A 383 1.11 11.27 10.59
C LYS A 383 0.66 12.65 10.15
N THR A 384 -0.61 12.75 9.83
CA THR A 384 -1.28 14.00 9.49
C THR A 384 -2.32 14.32 10.56
N ILE A 385 -2.28 15.53 11.07
CA ILE A 385 -3.33 16.09 11.93
C ILE A 385 -3.80 17.35 11.26
N SER A 386 -5.09 17.38 10.89
CA SER A 386 -5.72 18.56 10.32
C SER A 386 -6.97 18.95 11.11
N TRP A 387 -7.22 20.23 11.16
CA TRP A 387 -8.48 20.75 11.67
C TRP A 387 -8.98 21.88 10.78
N ASN A 388 -10.28 22.00 10.72
CA ASN A 388 -10.99 23.06 10.01
C ASN A 388 -12.05 23.65 10.93
N TRP A 389 -12.19 24.97 10.89
CA TRP A 389 -13.21 25.69 11.61
C TRP A 389 -13.78 26.79 10.72
N ARG A 390 -15.07 26.71 10.42
CA ARG A 390 -15.79 27.67 9.58
C ARG A 390 -16.97 28.24 10.34
N ASN A 391 -17.12 29.56 10.30
CA ASN A 391 -18.33 30.24 10.72
C ASN A 391 -18.91 30.98 9.53
N SER A 392 -20.22 30.93 9.39
CA SER A 392 -20.93 31.72 8.38
C SER A 392 -22.20 32.27 8.94
N LEU A 393 -22.56 33.46 8.48
CA LEU A 393 -23.80 34.13 8.75
C LEU A 393 -24.52 34.34 7.41
N SER A 394 -25.72 33.79 7.26
CA SER A 394 -26.52 33.93 6.06
C SER A 394 -27.76 34.73 6.38
N TYR A 395 -28.12 35.62 5.45
CA TYR A 395 -29.33 36.46 5.51
C TYR A 395 -30.11 36.28 4.22
N ASP A 396 -31.30 35.71 4.36
CA ASP A 396 -32.21 35.45 3.25
C ASP A 396 -33.53 36.13 3.52
N VAL A 397 -33.95 37.08 2.63
CA VAL A 397 -35.18 37.81 2.79
C VAL A 397 -35.87 38.05 1.44
N VAL A 398 -37.17 38.00 1.46
CA VAL A 398 -38.00 38.34 0.30
C VAL A 398 -38.75 39.62 0.59
N PHE A 399 -38.45 40.68 -0.17
CA PHE A 399 -39.14 41.98 -0.07
C PHE A 399 -40.30 42.01 -1.03
N ASN A 400 -41.46 42.43 -0.52
CA ASN A 400 -42.71 42.61 -1.30
C ASN A 400 -43.14 41.39 -2.14
N GLY A 401 -42.70 40.19 -1.76
CA GLY A 401 -43.01 38.96 -2.51
C GLY A 401 -42.37 38.82 -3.90
N VAL A 402 -41.51 39.78 -4.31
CA VAL A 402 -40.92 39.85 -5.66
C VAL A 402 -39.39 39.91 -5.65
N HIS A 403 -38.82 40.62 -4.67
CA HIS A 403 -37.37 40.81 -4.61
C HIS A 403 -36.72 39.90 -3.56
N THR A 404 -35.85 39.03 -3.97
CA THR A 404 -35.07 38.14 -3.07
C THR A 404 -33.68 38.71 -2.89
N LEU A 405 -33.27 38.89 -1.64
CA LEU A 405 -31.89 39.19 -1.26
C LEU A 405 -31.32 38.03 -0.47
N THR A 406 -30.26 37.44 -0.98
CA THR A 406 -29.41 36.45 -0.29
C THR A 406 -28.05 37.03 -0.08
N ALA A 407 -27.59 37.08 1.17
CA ALA A 407 -26.25 37.53 1.52
C ALA A 407 -25.61 36.52 2.47
N MET A 408 -24.32 36.26 2.28
CA MET A 408 -23.54 35.38 3.16
C MET A 408 -22.20 36.03 3.49
N LEU A 409 -21.84 35.97 4.77
CA LEU A 409 -20.53 36.33 5.27
C LEU A 409 -19.93 35.14 6.03
N GLY A 410 -18.68 34.80 5.73
CA GLY A 410 -18.04 33.65 6.40
C GLY A 410 -16.53 33.85 6.64
N ILE A 411 -16.03 33.11 7.59
CA ILE A 411 -14.60 32.99 7.89
C ILE A 411 -14.28 31.50 8.06
N GLU A 412 -13.17 31.08 7.43
CA GLU A 412 -12.65 29.73 7.57
C GLU A 412 -11.19 29.77 8.00
N LEU A 413 -10.89 28.94 9.00
CA LEU A 413 -9.55 28.71 9.54
C LEU A 413 -9.24 27.24 9.42
N SER A 414 -8.07 26.91 8.87
CA SER A 414 -7.63 25.51 8.80
C SER A 414 -6.13 25.40 9.05
N SER A 415 -5.73 24.27 9.57
CA SER A 415 -4.33 23.93 9.74
C SER A 415 -4.13 22.44 9.50
N THR A 416 -3.07 22.11 8.76
CA THR A 416 -2.62 20.75 8.54
C THR A 416 -1.17 20.64 8.98
N LYS A 417 -0.89 19.65 9.85
CA LYS A 417 0.45 19.31 10.30
C LYS A 417 0.78 17.89 9.86
N ASN A 418 1.84 17.75 9.06
CA ASN A 418 2.39 16.46 8.66
C ASN A 418 3.69 16.21 9.40
N THR A 419 3.87 15.00 9.89
CA THR A 419 5.10 14.53 10.54
C THR A 419 5.46 13.20 9.92
N GLY A 420 6.66 13.10 9.37
CA GLY A 420 7.19 11.87 8.76
C GLY A 420 8.44 11.39 9.50
N PHE A 421 8.57 10.09 9.57
CA PHE A 421 9.72 9.38 10.12
C PHE A 421 10.04 8.22 9.18
N SER A 422 11.29 8.05 8.82
CA SER A 422 11.76 6.93 8.01
C SER A 422 13.06 6.39 8.60
N THR A 423 13.17 5.09 8.69
CA THR A 423 14.37 4.42 9.22
C THR A 423 14.63 3.11 8.49
N THR A 424 15.92 2.83 8.26
CA THR A 424 16.43 1.53 7.86
C THR A 424 17.29 0.98 8.98
N SER A 425 16.99 -0.21 9.44
CA SER A 425 17.72 -0.89 10.52
C SER A 425 18.26 -2.21 10.01
N TYR A 426 19.51 -2.50 10.35
CA TYR A 426 20.19 -3.74 9.97
C TYR A 426 20.39 -4.64 11.19
N GLY A 427 20.59 -5.93 10.93
CA GLY A 427 20.68 -6.92 11.99
C GLY A 427 19.33 -7.50 12.41
N TYR A 428 18.29 -7.35 11.59
CA TYR A 428 16.93 -7.78 11.88
C TYR A 428 16.83 -9.29 12.07
N LEU A 429 16.23 -9.70 13.19
CA LEU A 429 16.02 -11.09 13.59
C LEU A 429 14.51 -11.35 13.75
N ARG A 430 13.86 -11.75 12.65
CA ARG A 430 12.41 -12.03 12.63
C ARG A 430 12.01 -13.10 13.63
N ASP A 431 12.79 -14.18 13.70
CA ASP A 431 12.50 -15.34 14.56
C ASP A 431 12.56 -15.01 16.07
N ARG A 432 13.10 -13.84 16.44
CA ARG A 432 13.19 -13.33 17.81
C ARG A 432 12.27 -12.14 18.07
N GLY A 433 11.19 -12.00 17.28
CA GLY A 433 10.21 -10.93 17.37
C GLY A 433 10.85 -9.55 17.15
N LYS A 434 10.81 -8.96 16.01
CA LYS A 434 11.33 -7.61 15.65
C LYS A 434 12.55 -7.14 16.48
N SER A 435 13.46 -8.06 16.82
CA SER A 435 14.70 -7.72 17.54
C SER A 435 15.85 -7.52 16.55
N PHE A 436 16.91 -6.86 17.01
CA PHE A 436 18.06 -6.56 16.17
C PHE A 436 19.34 -7.06 16.81
N ALA A 437 20.17 -7.74 16.05
CA ALA A 437 21.52 -8.09 16.45
C ALA A 437 22.39 -6.84 16.47
N THR A 438 23.33 -6.78 17.41
CA THR A 438 24.40 -5.79 17.36
C THR A 438 25.29 -6.12 16.18
N VAL A 439 25.18 -5.36 15.10
CA VAL A 439 26.06 -5.50 13.95
C VAL A 439 27.36 -4.74 14.25
N PRO A 440 28.56 -5.35 14.02
CA PRO A 440 29.82 -4.63 14.14
C PRO A 440 29.77 -3.36 13.30
N ALA A 441 30.53 -2.35 13.70
CA ALA A 441 30.64 -1.08 12.98
C ALA A 441 31.00 -1.32 11.51
N VAL A 442 30.00 -1.35 10.67
CA VAL A 442 30.14 -1.70 9.27
C VAL A 442 29.83 -0.51 8.41
N ARG A 443 30.66 -0.28 7.42
CA ARG A 443 30.45 0.67 6.35
C ARG A 443 29.42 0.09 5.40
N ILE A 444 28.14 0.30 5.68
CA ILE A 444 27.10 -0.08 4.73
C ILE A 444 26.96 1.04 3.72
N ASN A 445 27.46 0.79 2.52
CA ASN A 445 27.29 1.66 1.37
C ASN A 445 26.47 0.92 0.30
N PRO A 446 25.13 1.00 0.34
CA PRO A 446 24.28 0.27 -0.62
C PRO A 446 24.43 0.75 -2.07
N TYR A 447 25.07 1.91 -2.33
CA TYR A 447 25.12 2.51 -3.67
C TYR A 447 26.54 2.89 -4.17
N GLY A 448 27.61 2.37 -3.58
CA GLY A 448 28.97 2.65 -4.06
C GLY A 448 29.44 4.10 -3.90
N GLY A 449 28.77 4.92 -3.10
CA GLY A 449 29.12 6.30 -2.80
C GLY A 449 30.02 6.46 -1.58
N THR A 450 30.38 7.70 -1.23
CA THR A 450 31.32 8.03 -0.14
C THR A 450 30.94 7.39 1.20
N THR A 451 31.93 6.80 1.86
CA THR A 451 31.79 6.16 3.18
C THR A 451 31.54 7.24 4.24
N TYR A 452 30.43 7.15 4.96
CA TYR A 452 30.19 7.95 6.14
C TYR A 452 30.65 7.20 7.38
N GLU A 453 31.69 7.70 8.01
CA GLU A 453 32.10 7.26 9.35
C GLU A 453 31.31 8.05 10.38
N ASN A 454 30.28 7.47 10.94
CA ASN A 454 29.62 8.04 12.09
C ASN A 454 29.40 6.97 13.15
N GLU A 455 30.16 7.06 14.23
CA GLU A 455 30.28 6.00 15.24
C GLU A 455 29.01 5.74 16.05
N LEU A 456 28.03 6.65 16.04
CA LEU A 456 26.80 6.60 16.84
C LEU A 456 25.55 6.12 16.07
N ILE A 457 25.59 6.06 14.74
CA ILE A 457 24.41 5.73 13.90
C ILE A 457 24.71 4.53 13.01
N LYS A 458 25.33 3.53 13.55
CA LYS A 458 25.86 2.42 12.74
C LYS A 458 24.81 1.47 12.19
N ASN A 459 23.60 1.52 12.72
CA ASN A 459 22.50 0.63 12.35
C ASN A 459 21.18 1.35 12.08
N LEU A 460 21.16 2.69 12.12
CA LEU A 460 19.92 3.44 12.01
C LEU A 460 20.12 4.71 11.17
N LEU A 461 19.47 4.78 10.02
CA LEU A 461 19.33 6.01 9.24
C LEU A 461 17.93 6.59 9.48
N VAL A 462 17.86 7.72 10.19
CA VAL A 462 16.59 8.37 10.54
C VAL A 462 16.42 9.66 9.75
N LYS A 463 15.30 9.80 9.05
CA LYS A 463 14.89 11.04 8.40
C LYS A 463 13.57 11.54 8.99
N LEU A 464 13.61 12.68 9.67
CA LEU A 464 12.43 13.33 10.22
C LEU A 464 12.01 14.50 9.32
N ARG A 465 10.73 14.52 8.90
CA ARG A 465 10.16 15.65 8.16
C ARG A 465 8.94 16.20 8.91
N ILE A 466 8.94 17.49 9.19
CA ILE A 466 7.82 18.20 9.80
C ILE A 466 7.40 19.35 8.87
N GLU A 467 6.17 19.28 8.39
CA GLU A 467 5.55 20.38 7.62
C GLU A 467 4.31 20.89 8.35
N LYS A 468 4.21 22.22 8.49
CA LYS A 468 3.03 22.88 9.03
C LYS A 468 2.51 23.88 8.03
N ARG A 469 1.26 23.72 7.60
CA ARG A 469 0.56 24.68 6.74
C ARG A 469 -0.63 25.26 7.49
N ILE A 470 -0.71 26.59 7.52
CA ILE A 470 -1.86 27.33 8.06
C ILE A 470 -2.44 28.13 6.90
N LYS A 471 -3.75 27.98 6.65
CA LYS A 471 -4.45 28.69 5.59
C LYS A 471 -5.57 29.53 6.17
N TRP A 472 -5.74 30.74 5.61
CA TRP A 472 -6.77 31.68 5.94
C TRP A 472 -7.62 31.92 4.68
N ALA A 473 -8.91 31.85 4.79
CA ALA A 473 -9.82 32.26 3.72
C ALA A 473 -10.99 33.04 4.32
N ALA A 474 -11.32 34.17 3.70
CA ALA A 474 -12.55 34.91 3.91
C ALA A 474 -13.49 34.56 2.75
N ILE A 475 -14.74 34.22 3.04
CA ILE A 475 -15.78 33.87 2.07
C ILE A 475 -16.87 34.93 2.11
#